data_7421fa653f520f7ccddaa9cf8afc761a
#
_entry.id   7421fa653f520f7ccddaa9cf8afc761a
#
_cell.length_a   1.000
_cell.length_b   1.000
_cell.length_c   1.000
_cell.angle_alpha   90.00
_cell.angle_beta   90.00
_cell.angle_gamma   90.00
#
_symmetry.space_group_name_H-M   'P 1'
#
loop_
_entity.id
_entity.type
_entity.pdbx_description
1 polymer ?
#
loop_
_entity_poly.entity_id
_entity_poly.type
_entity_poly.pdbx_seq_one_letter_code
_entity_poly.pdbx_strand_id
1 'polypeptide(L)'
;MKNDFTEKVDISMFAVAKENFRISSNEFDEDYRDIEFEIEKYDILCANDGFNVRFKHDEAENNLVKSIFSIIPSDSINDGTFEVNCELGKKITISMSDADFKNMNIVNTVPTYKEVVFNMLLVPALIEGLTLCLKTVQEGTDDLDDVGNKYVWFRSILMSYKRLYGKDITIDEFKSSSPVLLAQQLLGKPLGAALHKLVVETDKIDEGGNDNE
;
A
#
# COMPACT_ATOMS: atom_id res chain seq x y z
N MET A 1 18.04 5.35 5.41
CA MET A 1 18.24 5.00 4.00
C MET A 1 17.21 3.98 3.52
N LYS A 2 15.91 4.30 3.57
CA LYS A 2 14.86 3.35 3.15
C LYS A 2 13.85 3.95 2.15
N ASN A 3 14.09 5.19 1.69
CA ASN A 3 13.10 5.94 0.90
C ASN A 3 13.58 6.40 -0.48
N ASP A 4 14.73 5.91 -0.99
CA ASP A 4 15.30 6.44 -2.22
C ASP A 4 15.02 5.60 -3.48
N PHE A 5 14.19 4.54 -3.37
CA PHE A 5 13.86 3.70 -4.51
C PHE A 5 12.43 3.97 -4.97
N THR A 6 12.32 4.33 -6.25
CA THR A 6 11.06 4.34 -6.99
C THR A 6 10.53 2.91 -7.14
N GLU A 7 9.27 2.73 -7.56
CA GLU A 7 8.65 1.42 -7.78
C GLU A 7 9.40 0.51 -8.77
N LYS A 8 10.33 1.05 -9.52
CA LYS A 8 11.12 0.33 -10.54
C LYS A 8 12.59 0.72 -10.44
N VAL A 9 13.47 -0.27 -10.35
CA VAL A 9 14.93 -0.12 -10.45
C VAL A 9 15.41 -0.94 -11.62
N ASP A 10 16.10 -0.29 -12.56
CA ASP A 10 16.80 -0.95 -13.66
C ASP A 10 18.25 -1.21 -13.23
N ILE A 11 18.67 -2.47 -13.29
CA ILE A 11 19.99 -2.93 -12.89
C ILE A 11 20.71 -3.40 -14.14
N SER A 12 21.87 -2.79 -14.45
CA SER A 12 22.76 -3.24 -15.52
C SER A 12 24.10 -3.65 -14.93
N MET A 13 24.70 -4.71 -15.46
CA MET A 13 26.00 -5.20 -15.04
C MET A 13 26.96 -5.05 -16.19
N PHE A 14 28.17 -4.60 -15.88
CA PHE A 14 29.27 -4.45 -16.81
C PHE A 14 30.50 -5.17 -16.31
N ALA A 15 31.21 -5.90 -17.17
CA ALA A 15 32.57 -6.29 -16.89
C ALA A 15 33.50 -5.22 -17.48
N VAL A 16 34.43 -4.74 -16.67
CA VAL A 16 35.33 -3.64 -17.01
C VAL A 16 36.77 -4.10 -16.90
N ALA A 17 37.60 -3.72 -17.85
CA ALA A 17 39.03 -4.01 -17.84
C ALA A 17 39.71 -3.37 -16.63
N LYS A 18 40.43 -4.18 -15.84
CA LYS A 18 41.16 -3.71 -14.65
C LYS A 18 42.50 -3.08 -15.01
N GLU A 19 43.09 -3.48 -16.13
CA GLU A 19 44.38 -3.02 -16.64
C GLU A 19 44.38 -3.09 -18.17
N ASN A 20 45.38 -2.47 -18.81
CA ASN A 20 45.55 -2.58 -20.25
C ASN A 20 46.02 -3.98 -20.64
N PHE A 21 45.40 -4.56 -21.65
CA PHE A 21 45.81 -5.85 -22.17
C PHE A 21 45.40 -5.99 -23.66
N ARG A 22 45.85 -7.04 -24.32
CA ARG A 22 45.47 -7.40 -25.65
C ARG A 22 44.72 -8.70 -25.66
N ILE A 23 43.69 -8.79 -26.49
CA ILE A 23 42.87 -9.97 -26.66
C ILE A 23 42.79 -10.37 -28.14
N SER A 24 43.09 -11.65 -28.40
CA SER A 24 42.81 -12.30 -29.68
C SER A 24 42.32 -13.71 -29.38
N SER A 25 41.38 -14.24 -30.15
CA SER A 25 40.88 -15.59 -29.95
C SER A 25 40.41 -16.23 -31.25
N ASN A 26 40.73 -17.50 -31.44
CA ASN A 26 40.17 -18.30 -32.52
C ASN A 26 38.68 -18.61 -32.35
N GLU A 27 38.12 -18.30 -31.23
CA GLU A 27 36.68 -18.42 -30.93
C GLU A 27 35.87 -17.19 -31.33
N PHE A 28 36.57 -16.12 -31.72
CA PHE A 28 35.89 -14.97 -32.29
C PHE A 28 35.24 -15.29 -33.64
N ASP A 29 34.25 -14.50 -34.01
CA ASP A 29 33.63 -14.57 -35.33
C ASP A 29 34.71 -14.52 -36.44
N GLU A 30 34.45 -15.13 -37.59
CA GLU A 30 35.42 -15.27 -38.69
C GLU A 30 36.06 -13.94 -39.07
N ASP A 31 35.31 -12.85 -39.01
CA ASP A 31 35.77 -11.50 -39.36
C ASP A 31 36.77 -10.92 -38.36
N TYR A 32 36.90 -11.51 -37.16
CA TYR A 32 37.71 -10.99 -36.03
C TYR A 32 38.79 -11.97 -35.52
N ARG A 33 38.93 -13.18 -36.09
CA ARG A 33 39.85 -14.24 -35.61
C ARG A 33 41.32 -13.85 -35.66
N ASP A 34 41.71 -13.04 -36.64
CA ASP A 34 43.10 -12.63 -36.86
C ASP A 34 43.38 -11.21 -36.37
N ILE A 35 42.43 -10.62 -35.65
CA ILE A 35 42.55 -9.26 -35.15
C ILE A 35 42.93 -9.31 -33.66
N GLU A 36 43.97 -8.56 -33.32
CA GLU A 36 44.34 -8.31 -31.92
C GLU A 36 43.72 -6.98 -31.50
N PHE A 37 42.86 -7.05 -30.46
CA PHE A 37 42.22 -5.87 -29.92
C PHE A 37 43.03 -5.34 -28.73
N GLU A 38 43.33 -4.05 -28.74
CA GLU A 38 43.91 -3.38 -27.56
C GLU A 38 42.78 -2.92 -26.66
N ILE A 39 42.82 -3.36 -25.44
CA ILE A 39 41.85 -3.03 -24.40
C ILE A 39 42.53 -2.13 -23.36
N GLU A 40 41.96 -0.98 -23.17
CA GLU A 40 42.46 -0.04 -22.16
C GLU A 40 41.79 -0.29 -20.81
N LYS A 41 42.48 0.14 -19.76
CA LYS A 41 41.90 0.09 -18.40
C LYS A 41 40.60 0.89 -18.36
N TYR A 42 39.55 0.27 -17.81
CA TYR A 42 38.17 0.75 -17.70
C TYR A 42 37.32 0.60 -18.97
N ASP A 43 37.83 0.00 -20.05
CA ASP A 43 36.98 -0.38 -21.16
C ASP A 43 35.94 -1.40 -20.73
N ILE A 44 34.74 -1.28 -21.29
CA ILE A 44 33.64 -2.21 -21.05
C ILE A 44 33.84 -3.44 -21.93
N LEU A 45 34.15 -4.59 -21.31
CA LEU A 45 34.38 -5.84 -21.99
C LEU A 45 33.09 -6.57 -22.36
N CYS A 46 32.11 -6.49 -21.49
CA CYS A 46 30.77 -6.95 -21.78
C CYS A 46 29.75 -6.21 -20.90
N ALA A 47 28.53 -6.17 -21.42
CA ALA A 47 27.37 -5.66 -20.71
C ALA A 47 26.25 -6.69 -20.85
N ASN A 48 25.43 -6.86 -19.84
CA ASN A 48 24.20 -7.60 -20.03
C ASN A 48 23.06 -6.62 -20.36
N ASP A 49 21.96 -7.16 -20.92
CA ASP A 49 20.79 -6.36 -21.30
C ASP A 49 20.08 -5.72 -20.07
N GLY A 50 20.61 -5.98 -18.88
CA GLY A 50 20.02 -5.53 -17.64
C GLY A 50 18.75 -6.29 -17.27
N PHE A 51 18.28 -6.07 -16.08
CA PHE A 51 16.98 -6.53 -15.63
C PHE A 51 16.34 -5.47 -14.76
N ASN A 52 15.02 -5.41 -14.78
CA ASN A 52 14.30 -4.51 -13.93
C ASN A 52 13.72 -5.26 -12.73
N VAL A 53 13.94 -4.70 -11.55
CA VAL A 53 13.33 -5.13 -10.31
C VAL A 53 12.21 -4.14 -10.01
N ARG A 54 10.99 -4.64 -9.99
CA ARG A 54 9.86 -3.88 -9.47
C ARG A 54 9.73 -4.21 -8.00
N PHE A 55 10.00 -3.22 -7.17
CA PHE A 55 9.62 -3.29 -5.77
C PHE A 55 8.11 -3.05 -5.72
N LYS A 56 7.35 -4.12 -5.56
CA LYS A 56 6.03 -3.95 -5.00
C LYS A 56 6.25 -3.51 -3.56
N HIS A 57 6.06 -2.23 -3.25
CA HIS A 57 5.74 -1.88 -1.89
C HIS A 57 4.65 -2.84 -1.47
N ASP A 58 4.82 -3.52 -0.35
CA ASP A 58 3.84 -4.46 0.15
C ASP A 58 2.52 -3.72 0.43
N GLU A 59 1.78 -3.43 -0.64
CA GLU A 59 0.35 -3.15 -0.56
C GLU A 59 -0.37 -4.34 0.09
N ALA A 60 0.29 -5.51 0.15
CA ALA A 60 -0.20 -6.69 0.84
C ALA A 60 -0.46 -6.44 2.34
N GLU A 61 0.32 -5.58 3.01
CA GLU A 61 0.08 -5.24 4.41
C GLU A 61 -1.22 -4.45 4.58
N ASN A 62 -1.49 -3.49 3.70
CA ASN A 62 -2.73 -2.72 3.70
C ASN A 62 -3.91 -3.47 3.07
N ASN A 63 -3.66 -4.47 2.21
CA ASN A 63 -4.71 -5.18 1.50
C ASN A 63 -5.53 -6.12 2.40
N LEU A 64 -4.95 -6.72 3.45
CA LEU A 64 -5.71 -7.57 4.36
C LEU A 64 -6.79 -6.77 5.09
N VAL A 65 -6.45 -5.59 5.62
CA VAL A 65 -7.43 -4.74 6.30
C VAL A 65 -8.39 -4.11 5.29
N LYS A 66 -7.90 -3.65 4.13
CA LYS A 66 -8.78 -3.12 3.07
C LYS A 66 -9.77 -4.17 2.55
N SER A 67 -9.41 -5.45 2.56
CA SER A 67 -10.25 -6.55 2.07
C SER A 67 -11.46 -6.87 2.95
N ILE A 68 -11.45 -6.41 4.21
CA ILE A 68 -12.59 -6.61 5.12
C ILE A 68 -13.76 -5.66 4.85
N PHE A 69 -13.58 -4.64 4.02
CA PHE A 69 -14.62 -3.68 3.70
C PHE A 69 -15.36 -4.03 2.42
N SER A 70 -16.63 -3.62 2.39
CA SER A 70 -17.48 -3.64 1.21
C SER A 70 -18.21 -2.31 1.14
N ILE A 71 -18.05 -1.57 0.05
CA ILE A 71 -18.74 -0.30 -0.17
C ILE A 71 -19.83 -0.56 -1.19
N ILE A 72 -21.08 -0.22 -0.85
CA ILE A 72 -22.24 -0.49 -1.70
C ILE A 72 -23.15 0.73 -1.81
N PRO A 73 -23.82 0.94 -2.95
CA PRO A 73 -24.89 1.92 -3.06
C PRO A 73 -26.15 1.45 -2.33
N SER A 74 -26.95 2.38 -1.86
CA SER A 74 -28.24 2.12 -1.20
C SER A 74 -29.18 3.29 -1.37
N ASP A 75 -30.39 2.99 -1.84
CA ASP A 75 -31.45 3.98 -2.03
C ASP A 75 -32.03 4.50 -0.70
N SER A 76 -31.73 3.83 0.42
CA SER A 76 -32.21 4.23 1.75
C SER A 76 -31.31 5.28 2.42
N ILE A 77 -30.13 5.55 1.86
CA ILE A 77 -29.16 6.49 2.43
C ILE A 77 -29.27 7.85 1.70
N ASN A 78 -29.31 8.91 2.48
CA ASN A 78 -29.36 10.27 1.94
C ASN A 78 -27.99 10.70 1.38
N ASP A 79 -28.00 11.55 0.35
CA ASP A 79 -26.79 12.17 -0.19
C ASP A 79 -25.96 12.88 0.89
N GLY A 80 -24.65 12.71 0.81
CA GLY A 80 -23.70 13.30 1.75
C GLY A 80 -23.56 12.54 3.07
N THR A 81 -24.22 11.35 3.21
CA THR A 81 -24.11 10.51 4.39
C THR A 81 -23.73 9.08 4.04
N PHE A 82 -23.25 8.32 5.00
CA PHE A 82 -23.05 6.88 4.87
C PHE A 82 -23.38 6.15 6.18
N GLU A 83 -23.73 4.89 6.06
CA GLU A 83 -23.96 4.00 7.20
C GLU A 83 -22.92 2.88 7.21
N VAL A 84 -22.57 2.43 8.41
CA VAL A 84 -21.63 1.33 8.62
C VAL A 84 -22.37 0.16 9.29
N ASN A 85 -22.25 -1.02 8.68
CA ASN A 85 -22.76 -2.24 9.27
C ASN A 85 -21.59 -3.21 9.52
N CYS A 86 -21.33 -3.50 10.79
CA CYS A 86 -20.26 -4.39 11.23
C CYS A 86 -20.77 -5.77 11.69
N GLU A 87 -22.07 -5.93 11.88
CA GLU A 87 -22.67 -7.11 12.50
C GLU A 87 -23.03 -8.18 11.47
N LEU A 88 -23.39 -7.77 10.26
CA LEU A 88 -23.89 -8.65 9.24
C LEU A 88 -22.79 -9.07 8.24
N GLY A 89 -22.63 -10.38 8.08
CA GLY A 89 -21.76 -10.93 7.04
C GLY A 89 -20.27 -11.02 7.42
N LYS A 90 -19.45 -11.24 6.39
CA LYS A 90 -18.01 -11.49 6.52
C LYS A 90 -17.18 -10.21 6.45
N LYS A 91 -17.81 -9.08 6.18
CA LYS A 91 -17.16 -7.79 5.94
C LYS A 91 -17.89 -6.67 6.67
N ILE A 92 -17.17 -5.61 6.97
CA ILE A 92 -17.73 -4.32 7.35
C ILE A 92 -18.33 -3.70 6.08
N THR A 93 -19.62 -3.46 6.08
CA THR A 93 -20.32 -2.88 4.93
C THR A 93 -20.51 -1.38 5.15
N ILE A 94 -20.10 -0.57 4.18
CA ILE A 94 -20.30 0.87 4.13
C ILE A 94 -21.34 1.13 3.05
N SER A 95 -22.50 1.64 3.42
CA SER A 95 -23.59 1.95 2.49
C SER A 95 -23.69 3.46 2.33
N MET A 96 -23.84 3.93 1.10
CA MET A 96 -24.00 5.36 0.76
C MET A 96 -25.02 5.53 -0.35
N SER A 97 -25.44 6.76 -0.63
CA SER A 97 -26.36 7.01 -1.73
C SER A 97 -25.75 6.61 -3.09
N ASP A 98 -26.62 6.38 -4.06
CA ASP A 98 -26.23 6.06 -5.44
C ASP A 98 -25.39 7.19 -6.07
N ALA A 99 -25.74 8.45 -5.75
CA ALA A 99 -25.02 9.62 -6.23
C ALA A 99 -23.60 9.70 -5.67
N ASP A 100 -23.45 9.52 -4.35
CA ASP A 100 -22.14 9.53 -3.68
C ASP A 100 -21.28 8.35 -4.11
N PHE A 101 -21.88 7.17 -4.30
CA PHE A 101 -21.15 5.99 -4.78
C PHE A 101 -20.59 6.21 -6.21
N LYS A 102 -21.36 6.83 -7.11
CA LYS A 102 -20.88 7.20 -8.45
C LYS A 102 -19.76 8.23 -8.38
N ASN A 103 -19.92 9.28 -7.56
CA ASN A 103 -18.91 10.31 -7.36
C ASN A 103 -17.62 9.73 -6.77
N MET A 104 -17.72 8.86 -5.77
CA MET A 104 -16.58 8.14 -5.18
C MET A 104 -15.83 7.34 -6.26
N ASN A 105 -16.53 6.61 -7.12
CA ASN A 105 -15.89 5.83 -8.19
C ASN A 105 -15.15 6.72 -9.19
N ILE A 106 -15.67 7.90 -9.52
CA ILE A 106 -14.98 8.89 -10.38
C ILE A 106 -13.71 9.36 -9.69
N VAL A 107 -13.79 9.78 -8.43
CA VAL A 107 -12.65 10.29 -7.66
C VAL A 107 -11.57 9.20 -7.46
N ASN A 108 -11.97 7.94 -7.30
CA ASN A 108 -11.06 6.80 -7.16
C ASN A 108 -10.20 6.52 -8.42
N THR A 109 -10.55 7.09 -9.58
CA THR A 109 -9.70 7.01 -10.79
C THR A 109 -8.44 7.85 -10.67
N VAL A 110 -8.42 8.84 -9.77
CA VAL A 110 -7.28 9.72 -9.52
C VAL A 110 -6.50 9.20 -8.30
N PRO A 111 -5.25 8.72 -8.49
CA PRO A 111 -4.48 8.08 -7.42
C PRO A 111 -4.31 8.92 -6.16
N THR A 112 -4.20 10.24 -6.31
CA THR A 112 -4.05 11.18 -5.20
C THR A 112 -5.30 11.22 -4.32
N TYR A 113 -6.47 11.30 -4.93
CA TYR A 113 -7.72 11.42 -4.18
C TYR A 113 -8.24 10.09 -3.64
N LYS A 114 -7.89 8.98 -4.29
CA LYS A 114 -8.26 7.64 -3.83
C LYS A 114 -7.91 7.39 -2.36
N GLU A 115 -6.68 7.73 -1.95
CA GLU A 115 -6.25 7.57 -0.56
C GLU A 115 -7.05 8.47 0.40
N VAL A 116 -7.39 9.68 -0.03
CA VAL A 116 -8.19 10.61 0.79
C VAL A 116 -9.59 10.05 1.00
N VAL A 117 -10.26 9.63 -0.06
CA VAL A 117 -11.61 9.05 -0.01
C VAL A 117 -11.64 7.77 0.85
N PHE A 118 -10.66 6.87 0.64
CA PHE A 118 -10.58 5.67 1.47
C PHE A 118 -10.39 6.01 2.94
N ASN A 119 -9.60 7.02 3.28
CA ASN A 119 -9.43 7.44 4.66
C ASN A 119 -10.69 8.02 5.27
N MET A 120 -11.44 8.79 4.49
CA MET A 120 -12.73 9.34 4.94
C MET A 120 -13.76 8.25 5.26
N LEU A 121 -13.72 7.11 4.58
CA LEU A 121 -14.69 6.03 4.73
C LEU A 121 -14.17 4.89 5.61
N LEU A 122 -12.95 4.40 5.38
CA LEU A 122 -12.46 3.19 6.05
C LEU A 122 -12.04 3.44 7.50
N VAL A 123 -11.49 4.62 7.81
CA VAL A 123 -11.07 4.93 9.18
C VAL A 123 -12.27 4.96 10.12
N PRO A 124 -13.34 5.73 9.87
CA PRO A 124 -14.50 5.73 10.76
C PRO A 124 -15.21 4.36 10.79
N ALA A 125 -15.30 3.65 9.66
CA ALA A 125 -15.89 2.33 9.63
C ALA A 125 -15.11 1.29 10.46
N LEU A 126 -13.77 1.36 10.44
CA LEU A 126 -12.95 0.48 11.28
C LEU A 126 -13.05 0.85 12.76
N ILE A 127 -13.12 2.14 13.07
CA ILE A 127 -13.32 2.61 14.46
C ILE A 127 -14.65 2.06 15.01
N GLU A 128 -15.74 2.13 14.25
CA GLU A 128 -17.03 1.58 14.62
C GLU A 128 -16.95 0.07 14.87
N GLY A 129 -16.36 -0.67 13.93
CA GLY A 129 -16.17 -2.12 14.10
C GLY A 129 -15.32 -2.48 15.31
N LEU A 130 -14.19 -1.81 15.56
CA LEU A 130 -13.35 -2.06 16.74
C LEU A 130 -14.06 -1.68 18.03
N THR A 131 -14.87 -0.64 18.03
CA THR A 131 -15.70 -0.23 19.19
C THR A 131 -16.74 -1.31 19.51
N LEU A 132 -17.38 -1.88 18.50
CA LEU A 132 -18.32 -2.99 18.65
C LEU A 132 -17.62 -4.23 19.24
N CYS A 133 -16.45 -4.59 18.72
CA CYS A 133 -15.65 -5.69 19.28
C CYS A 133 -15.25 -5.44 20.72
N LEU A 134 -14.80 -4.22 21.04
CA LEU A 134 -14.41 -3.84 22.40
C LEU A 134 -15.61 -3.95 23.38
N LYS A 135 -16.77 -3.49 22.95
CA LYS A 135 -18.03 -3.64 23.75
C LYS A 135 -18.33 -5.12 24.00
N THR A 136 -18.24 -5.97 22.97
CA THR A 136 -18.46 -7.43 23.11
C THR A 136 -17.52 -8.06 24.13
N VAL A 137 -16.25 -7.66 24.13
CA VAL A 137 -15.26 -8.11 25.13
C VAL A 137 -15.60 -7.61 26.54
N GLN A 138 -16.06 -6.38 26.66
CA GLN A 138 -16.46 -5.80 27.96
C GLN A 138 -17.74 -6.45 28.52
N GLU A 139 -18.61 -6.96 27.67
CA GLU A 139 -19.85 -7.66 28.06
C GLU A 139 -19.61 -9.12 28.52
N GLY A 140 -18.37 -9.59 28.57
CA GLY A 140 -18.01 -10.86 29.21
C GLY A 140 -17.43 -11.92 28.28
N THR A 141 -16.95 -11.54 27.12
CA THR A 141 -16.15 -12.43 26.24
C THR A 141 -14.68 -12.37 26.68
N ASP A 142 -14.13 -13.50 27.10
CA ASP A 142 -12.75 -13.60 27.61
C ASP A 142 -11.74 -14.09 26.56
N ASP A 143 -12.17 -14.32 25.32
CA ASP A 143 -11.32 -14.74 24.21
C ASP A 143 -11.61 -13.91 22.96
N LEU A 144 -10.55 -13.41 22.32
CA LEU A 144 -10.63 -12.67 21.06
C LEU A 144 -11.00 -13.57 19.87
N ASP A 145 -10.75 -14.88 19.95
CA ASP A 145 -11.18 -15.83 18.95
C ASP A 145 -12.69 -15.97 18.91
N ASP A 146 -13.36 -15.88 20.07
CA ASP A 146 -14.83 -15.86 20.14
C ASP A 146 -15.41 -14.60 19.50
N VAL A 147 -14.76 -13.44 19.68
CA VAL A 147 -15.12 -12.22 18.95
C VAL A 147 -14.93 -12.41 17.44
N GLY A 148 -13.85 -13.08 17.03
CA GLY A 148 -13.58 -13.44 15.63
C GLY A 148 -14.56 -14.49 15.07
N ASN A 149 -15.17 -15.31 15.91
CA ASN A 149 -16.25 -16.23 15.50
C ASN A 149 -17.56 -15.47 15.28
N LYS A 150 -17.84 -14.47 16.09
CA LYS A 150 -19.02 -13.61 15.95
C LYS A 150 -18.87 -12.64 14.78
N TYR A 151 -17.70 -12.01 14.65
CA TYR A 151 -17.39 -11.04 13.59
C TYR A 151 -16.24 -11.56 12.72
N VAL A 152 -16.55 -12.25 11.63
CA VAL A 152 -15.56 -12.96 10.81
C VAL A 152 -14.45 -12.05 10.29
N TRP A 153 -14.75 -10.80 9.97
CA TRP A 153 -13.79 -9.80 9.53
C TRP A 153 -12.75 -9.46 10.62
N PHE A 154 -13.08 -9.62 11.90
CA PHE A 154 -12.17 -9.33 13.00
C PHE A 154 -10.96 -10.28 13.05
N ARG A 155 -11.08 -11.50 12.53
CA ARG A 155 -9.93 -12.40 12.37
C ARG A 155 -8.83 -11.82 11.48
N SER A 156 -9.23 -11.09 10.43
CA SER A 156 -8.25 -10.39 9.57
C SER A 156 -7.56 -9.24 10.31
N ILE A 157 -8.25 -8.61 11.26
CA ILE A 157 -7.67 -7.60 12.15
C ILE A 157 -6.61 -8.24 13.06
N LEU A 158 -6.92 -9.36 13.71
CA LEU A 158 -5.97 -10.08 14.56
C LEU A 158 -4.71 -10.51 13.77
N MET A 159 -4.90 -11.06 12.57
CA MET A 159 -3.78 -11.41 11.68
C MET A 159 -2.95 -10.19 11.27
N SER A 160 -3.60 -9.06 10.96
CA SER A 160 -2.90 -7.83 10.61
C SER A 160 -2.13 -7.25 11.78
N TYR A 161 -2.69 -7.31 12.98
CA TYR A 161 -1.99 -6.91 14.21
C TYR A 161 -0.74 -7.76 14.44
N LYS A 162 -0.88 -9.09 14.35
CA LYS A 162 0.26 -10.02 14.48
C LYS A 162 1.37 -9.72 13.48
N ARG A 163 1.02 -9.40 12.23
CA ARG A 163 1.97 -9.03 11.18
C ARG A 163 2.69 -7.72 11.49
N LEU A 164 1.97 -6.70 11.97
CA LEU A 164 2.54 -5.39 12.28
C LEU A 164 3.45 -5.40 13.52
N TYR A 165 3.07 -6.15 14.55
CA TYR A 165 3.75 -6.12 15.86
C TYR A 165 4.57 -7.37 16.16
N GLY A 166 4.52 -8.39 15.31
CA GLY A 166 5.24 -9.67 15.49
C GLY A 166 4.69 -10.55 16.62
N LYS A 167 3.54 -10.18 17.20
CA LYS A 167 2.89 -10.90 18.32
C LYS A 167 1.38 -10.83 18.20
N ASP A 168 0.71 -11.80 18.81
CA ASP A 168 -0.73 -11.74 18.98
C ASP A 168 -1.11 -10.66 20.00
N ILE A 169 -2.23 -9.95 19.76
CA ILE A 169 -2.79 -9.03 20.73
C ILE A 169 -3.46 -9.82 21.86
N THR A 170 -3.16 -9.47 23.09
CA THR A 170 -3.85 -10.05 24.25
C THR A 170 -5.18 -9.34 24.50
N ILE A 171 -6.08 -10.00 25.23
CA ILE A 171 -7.38 -9.41 25.57
C ILE A 171 -7.23 -8.14 26.40
N ASP A 172 -6.26 -8.09 27.30
CA ASP A 172 -6.00 -6.91 28.16
C ASP A 172 -5.41 -5.76 27.33
N GLU A 173 -4.52 -6.06 26.39
CA GLU A 173 -4.02 -5.06 25.43
C GLU A 173 -5.15 -4.53 24.57
N PHE A 174 -6.06 -5.37 24.09
CA PHE A 174 -7.21 -4.95 23.31
C PHE A 174 -8.17 -4.10 24.14
N LYS A 175 -8.51 -4.51 25.38
CA LYS A 175 -9.36 -3.75 26.32
C LYS A 175 -8.79 -2.36 26.62
N SER A 176 -7.47 -2.23 26.71
CA SER A 176 -6.80 -0.95 26.99
C SER A 176 -6.50 -0.12 25.76
N SER A 177 -6.69 -0.67 24.58
CA SER A 177 -6.38 0.02 23.31
C SER A 177 -7.44 1.07 22.97
N SER A 178 -7.00 2.15 22.31
CA SER A 178 -7.91 3.10 21.70
C SER A 178 -8.34 2.59 20.31
N PRO A 179 -9.64 2.37 20.04
CA PRO A 179 -10.11 1.99 18.72
C PRO A 179 -9.65 2.94 17.63
N VAL A 180 -9.57 4.25 17.91
CA VAL A 180 -9.11 5.28 16.98
C VAL A 180 -7.63 5.07 16.61
N LEU A 181 -6.77 4.89 17.61
CA LEU A 181 -5.33 4.68 17.36
C LEU A 181 -5.08 3.33 16.68
N LEU A 182 -5.76 2.29 17.13
CA LEU A 182 -5.63 0.96 16.54
C LEU A 182 -6.08 0.94 15.07
N ALA A 183 -7.20 1.58 14.74
CA ALA A 183 -7.67 1.71 13.36
C ALA A 183 -6.64 2.41 12.47
N GLN A 184 -6.08 3.52 12.93
CA GLN A 184 -5.06 4.26 12.16
C GLN A 184 -3.78 3.46 11.96
N GLN A 185 -3.33 2.70 12.96
CA GLN A 185 -2.15 1.85 12.87
C GLN A 185 -2.37 0.70 11.89
N LEU A 186 -3.49 0.01 11.98
CA LEU A 186 -3.86 -1.10 11.12
C LEU A 186 -4.04 -0.69 9.65
N LEU A 187 -4.48 0.55 9.41
CA LEU A 187 -4.61 1.13 8.07
C LEU A 187 -3.31 1.81 7.56
N GLY A 188 -2.19 1.68 8.28
CA GLY A 188 -0.89 2.20 7.85
C GLY A 188 -0.71 3.71 8.04
N LYS A 189 -1.30 4.30 9.10
CA LYS A 189 -1.22 5.74 9.42
C LYS A 189 -1.73 6.63 8.26
N PRO A 190 -2.95 6.42 7.84
CA PRO A 190 -3.48 6.94 6.56
C PRO A 190 -3.56 8.46 6.49
N LEU A 191 -3.71 9.16 7.61
CA LEU A 191 -3.78 10.62 7.65
C LEU A 191 -2.51 11.26 7.07
N GLY A 192 -1.32 10.78 7.47
CA GLY A 192 -0.06 11.33 6.98
C GLY A 192 0.11 11.13 5.47
N ALA A 193 -0.24 9.94 4.97
CA ALA A 193 -0.18 9.63 3.55
C ALA A 193 -1.16 10.51 2.73
N ALA A 194 -2.38 10.71 3.21
CA ALA A 194 -3.37 11.55 2.55
C ALA A 194 -2.95 13.03 2.52
N LEU A 195 -2.50 13.57 3.65
CA LEU A 195 -2.03 14.96 3.73
C LEU A 195 -0.83 15.21 2.82
N HIS A 196 0.15 14.30 2.80
CA HIS A 196 1.32 14.43 1.92
C HIS A 196 0.91 14.49 0.44
N LYS A 197 -0.01 13.62 0.01
CA LYS A 197 -0.49 13.63 -1.37
C LYS A 197 -1.23 14.91 -1.73
N LEU A 198 -2.03 15.47 -0.81
CA LEU A 198 -2.72 16.74 -1.03
C LEU A 198 -1.75 17.91 -1.16
N VAL A 199 -0.70 17.96 -0.33
CA VAL A 199 0.33 19.02 -0.41
C VAL A 199 1.07 18.96 -1.74
N VAL A 200 1.53 17.78 -2.17
CA VAL A 200 2.22 17.60 -3.46
C VAL A 200 1.36 18.04 -4.65
N GLU A 201 0.05 17.84 -4.58
CA GLU A 201 -0.86 18.29 -5.64
C GLU A 201 -1.04 19.81 -5.64
N THR A 202 -1.07 20.43 -4.45
CA THR A 202 -1.16 21.90 -4.32
C THR A 202 0.07 22.59 -4.89
N ASP A 203 1.27 22.07 -4.60
CA ASP A 203 2.54 22.62 -5.11
C ASP A 203 2.59 22.59 -6.65
N LYS A 204 2.07 21.52 -7.29
CA LYS A 204 2.00 21.45 -8.75
C LYS A 204 1.05 22.48 -9.39
N ILE A 205 -0.01 22.84 -8.70
CA ILE A 205 -0.97 23.86 -9.16
C ILE A 205 -0.31 25.23 -9.11
N ASP A 206 0.45 25.52 -8.06
CA ASP A 206 1.14 26.81 -7.90
C ASP A 206 2.27 26.99 -8.92
N GLU A 207 3.02 25.93 -9.27
CA GLU A 207 4.06 25.98 -10.29
C GLU A 207 3.50 26.11 -11.73
N GLY A 208 2.33 25.56 -12.02
CA GLY A 208 1.67 25.63 -13.34
C GLY A 208 0.95 26.94 -13.63
N GLY A 209 0.80 27.81 -12.65
CA GLY A 209 0.09 29.09 -12.76
C GLY A 209 0.93 30.28 -13.25
N ASN A 210 2.25 30.15 -13.37
CA ASN A 210 3.17 31.27 -13.68
C ASN A 210 3.61 31.39 -15.15
N ASP A 211 3.12 30.54 -16.05
CA ASP A 211 3.54 30.55 -17.46
C ASP A 211 2.63 31.34 -18.42
N ASN A 212 1.77 32.23 -17.92
CA ASN A 212 0.93 33.10 -18.75
C ASN A 212 0.98 34.56 -18.29
N GLU A 213 2.14 35.23 -18.42
CA GLU A 213 2.26 36.67 -18.58
C GLU A 213 3.22 37.02 -19.72
#